data_2d66a61dcaefb370b00b8796f2a3da31
#
_entry.id   2d66a61dcaefb370b00b8796f2a3da31
#
_cell.length_a   1.000
_cell.length_b   1.000
_cell.length_c   1.000
_cell.angle_alpha   90.00
_cell.angle_beta   90.00
_cell.angle_gamma   90.00
#
_symmetry.space_group_name_H-M   'P 1'
#
loop_
_entity.id
_entity.type
_entity.pdbx_description
1 polymer ?
#
loop_
_entity_poly.entity_id
_entity_poly.type
_entity_poly.pdbx_seq_one_letter_code
_entity_poly.pdbx_strand_id
1 'polypeptide(L)'
;MRTLLTTLGIVIGVMTVIAIVAIIQGLNASFATSLSGFGASTIYVSKMSFVHSQDDWFSFRNRKPLGKKELAAIEHESMLAKWVDPQIHSHTSVAGNGKELGNVEVTGTGAQYLQANGANLQAGRFLADGEVQFARTVAVLGADVADQLFPKEDFEDVVGRKVQLGGRSFMVAGVLERRGRFLGMSMDTTVVIPYTTFLNVYGAKRSMTIAVVGEPEKLSQLEDELTGILRRVRAVPPGKEDDFAINRQEQILKVYNQLTGALYGVAIAVGLITLIVGGIGIMNIMLVSVHERTREIGLRRALGARKRTILLQFLLESLAVSAVGGAVGTALGLGVAQLVALVSPLAAAATPSAIALGIAFSAAVGLLFGSWPAWRAANLDPVEALRWE
;
A
#
# COMPACT_ATOMS: atom_id res chain seq x y z
N MET A 1 -2.64 33.85 -26.15
CA MET A 1 -1.79 32.67 -26.33
C MET A 1 -0.72 32.53 -25.24
N ARG A 2 0.05 33.56 -24.87
CA ARG A 2 1.12 33.47 -23.85
C ARG A 2 0.61 33.03 -22.47
N THR A 3 -0.50 33.61 -22.00
CA THR A 3 -1.15 33.20 -20.72
C THR A 3 -1.58 31.72 -20.67
N LEU A 4 -2.05 31.20 -21.79
CA LEU A 4 -2.46 29.80 -21.92
C LEU A 4 -1.28 28.84 -21.81
N LEU A 5 -0.12 29.20 -22.36
CA LEU A 5 1.08 28.34 -22.32
C LEU A 5 1.69 28.24 -20.90
N THR A 6 1.60 29.34 -20.14
CA THR A 6 2.16 29.38 -18.77
C THR A 6 1.22 28.78 -17.73
N THR A 7 -0.11 28.97 -17.87
CA THR A 7 -1.07 28.23 -17.05
C THR A 7 -0.98 26.74 -17.29
N LEU A 8 -0.65 26.30 -18.52
CA LEU A 8 -0.44 24.90 -18.85
C LEU A 8 0.72 24.27 -18.03
N GLY A 9 1.82 25.02 -17.84
CA GLY A 9 2.94 24.57 -17.01
C GLY A 9 2.52 24.32 -15.56
N ILE A 10 1.71 25.20 -14.97
CA ILE A 10 1.18 25.03 -13.61
C ILE A 10 0.21 23.85 -13.58
N VAL A 11 -0.69 23.75 -14.53
CA VAL A 11 -1.67 22.66 -14.64
C VAL A 11 -0.96 21.31 -14.69
N ILE A 12 0.04 21.13 -15.55
CA ILE A 12 0.80 19.89 -15.66
C ILE A 12 1.55 19.60 -14.36
N GLY A 13 2.16 20.61 -13.76
CA GLY A 13 2.91 20.44 -12.51
C GLY A 13 2.04 20.00 -11.36
N VAL A 14 0.93 20.70 -11.12
CA VAL A 14 -0.03 20.35 -10.07
C VAL A 14 -0.67 18.99 -10.36
N MET A 15 -1.07 18.74 -11.61
CA MET A 15 -1.64 17.47 -12.05
C MET A 15 -0.71 16.29 -11.69
N THR A 16 0.57 16.39 -12.04
CA THR A 16 1.55 15.32 -11.79
C THR A 16 1.74 15.07 -10.31
N VAL A 17 1.92 16.11 -9.50
CA VAL A 17 2.10 15.98 -8.05
C VAL A 17 0.86 15.37 -7.39
N ILE A 18 -0.33 15.86 -7.76
CA ILE A 18 -1.58 15.37 -7.19
C ILE A 18 -1.86 13.92 -7.61
N ALA A 19 -1.59 13.55 -8.87
CA ALA A 19 -1.74 12.18 -9.32
C ALA A 19 -0.84 11.21 -8.51
N ILE A 20 0.44 11.55 -8.34
CA ILE A 20 1.37 10.73 -7.56
C ILE A 20 0.91 10.62 -6.10
N VAL A 21 0.57 11.74 -5.46
CA VAL A 21 0.13 11.76 -4.04
C VAL A 21 -1.16 10.95 -3.86
N ALA A 22 -2.14 11.08 -4.77
CA ALA A 22 -3.40 10.33 -4.70
C ALA A 22 -3.16 8.81 -4.84
N ILE A 23 -2.25 8.39 -5.70
CA ILE A 23 -1.85 6.98 -5.84
C ILE A 23 -1.16 6.48 -4.56
N ILE A 24 -0.20 7.24 -4.01
CA ILE A 24 0.48 6.85 -2.76
C ILE A 24 -0.52 6.72 -1.60
N GLN A 25 -1.49 7.64 -1.49
CA GLN A 25 -2.52 7.58 -0.45
C GLN A 25 -3.45 6.38 -0.63
N GLY A 26 -3.81 6.06 -1.86
CA GLY A 26 -4.57 4.85 -2.17
C GLY A 26 -3.79 3.57 -1.81
N LEU A 27 -2.50 3.52 -2.14
CA LEU A 27 -1.60 2.43 -1.73
C LEU A 27 -1.53 2.31 -0.21
N ASN A 28 -1.39 3.42 0.51
CA ASN A 28 -1.35 3.42 1.98
C ASN A 28 -2.65 2.85 2.58
N ALA A 29 -3.81 3.23 2.05
CA ALA A 29 -5.09 2.72 2.50
C ALA A 29 -5.23 1.21 2.24
N SER A 30 -4.87 0.75 1.03
CA SER A 30 -4.89 -0.67 0.68
C SER A 30 -3.92 -1.49 1.52
N PHE A 31 -2.72 -0.95 1.78
CA PHE A 31 -1.71 -1.61 2.60
C PHE A 31 -2.15 -1.73 4.06
N ALA A 32 -2.73 -0.67 4.64
CA ALA A 32 -3.27 -0.70 6.00
C ALA A 32 -4.37 -1.76 6.16
N THR A 33 -5.28 -1.87 5.18
CA THR A 33 -6.32 -2.89 5.18
C THR A 33 -5.74 -4.30 5.10
N SER A 34 -4.71 -4.51 4.28
CA SER A 34 -4.07 -5.82 4.11
C SER A 34 -3.26 -6.23 5.33
N LEU A 35 -2.63 -5.28 6.02
CA LEU A 35 -1.89 -5.55 7.25
C LEU A 35 -2.79 -5.96 8.42
N SER A 36 -4.05 -5.54 8.42
CA SER A 36 -4.99 -6.01 9.45
C SER A 36 -5.22 -7.53 9.40
N GLY A 37 -4.94 -8.16 8.25
CA GLY A 37 -4.94 -9.61 8.07
C GLY A 37 -3.66 -10.34 8.57
N PHE A 38 -2.60 -9.60 8.89
CA PHE A 38 -1.45 -10.15 9.61
C PHE A 38 -1.65 -9.84 11.09
N GLY A 39 -1.81 -10.84 11.92
CA GLY A 39 -1.97 -10.64 13.37
C GLY A 39 -0.84 -9.75 13.91
N ALA A 40 -1.18 -8.61 14.49
CA ALA A 40 -0.20 -7.64 15.00
C ALA A 40 0.76 -8.22 16.06
N SER A 41 0.37 -9.33 16.67
CA SER A 41 1.14 -10.03 17.72
C SER A 41 1.72 -11.36 17.24
N THR A 42 1.84 -11.56 15.91
CA THR A 42 2.29 -12.81 15.33
C THR A 42 3.72 -12.70 14.82
N ILE A 43 4.53 -13.68 15.20
CA ILE A 43 5.88 -13.94 14.67
C ILE A 43 5.78 -15.10 13.70
N TYR A 44 6.33 -14.94 12.50
CA TYR A 44 6.36 -15.98 11.47
C TYR A 44 7.77 -16.56 11.38
N VAL A 45 7.93 -17.81 11.78
CA VAL A 45 9.17 -18.56 11.59
C VAL A 45 9.10 -19.23 10.22
N SER A 46 10.03 -18.91 9.35
CA SER A 46 10.07 -19.48 8.00
C SER A 46 11.50 -19.78 7.54
N LYS A 47 11.62 -20.46 6.41
CA LYS A 47 12.91 -20.73 5.77
C LYS A 47 13.58 -19.46 5.25
N MET A 48 12.75 -18.48 4.84
CA MET A 48 13.20 -17.26 4.17
C MET A 48 12.72 -16.03 4.94
N SER A 49 13.52 -14.97 4.92
CA SER A 49 13.06 -13.67 5.39
C SER A 49 12.01 -13.09 4.44
N PHE A 50 10.99 -12.42 4.98
CA PHE A 50 10.02 -11.66 4.17
C PHE A 50 10.69 -10.51 3.41
N VAL A 51 11.74 -9.96 4.02
CA VAL A 51 12.56 -8.92 3.43
C VAL A 51 13.92 -9.52 3.13
N HIS A 52 14.23 -9.70 1.86
CA HIS A 52 15.50 -10.25 1.42
C HIS A 52 15.98 -9.57 0.13
N SER A 53 17.30 -9.51 -0.04
CA SER A 53 17.92 -9.07 -1.28
C SER A 53 17.97 -10.21 -2.30
N GLN A 54 18.25 -9.86 -3.56
CA GLN A 54 18.40 -10.87 -4.62
C GLN A 54 19.58 -11.82 -4.36
N ASP A 55 20.61 -11.35 -3.67
CA ASP A 55 21.78 -12.15 -3.30
C ASP A 55 21.46 -13.16 -2.18
N ASP A 56 20.52 -12.84 -1.29
CA ASP A 56 20.09 -13.74 -0.22
C ASP A 56 19.31 -14.95 -0.73
N TRP A 57 18.71 -14.85 -1.92
CA TRP A 57 17.94 -15.93 -2.53
C TRP A 57 18.72 -17.25 -2.65
N PHE A 58 19.99 -17.18 -3.06
CA PHE A 58 20.84 -18.36 -3.22
C PHE A 58 21.17 -18.99 -1.85
N SER A 59 21.37 -18.20 -0.82
CA SER A 59 21.62 -18.69 0.54
C SER A 59 20.38 -19.39 1.12
N PHE A 60 19.19 -18.81 0.93
CA PHE A 60 17.94 -19.35 1.43
C PHE A 60 17.51 -20.64 0.74
N ARG A 61 17.83 -20.79 -0.54
CA ARG A 61 17.49 -21.99 -1.32
C ARG A 61 18.07 -23.25 -0.69
N ASN A 62 19.27 -23.18 -0.16
CA ASN A 62 20.00 -24.31 0.43
C ASN A 62 19.65 -24.60 1.90
N ARG A 63 18.87 -23.72 2.57
CA ARG A 63 18.43 -23.96 3.95
C ARG A 63 17.54 -25.19 4.02
N LYS A 64 17.61 -25.95 5.11
CA LYS A 64 16.72 -27.08 5.37
C LYS A 64 15.28 -26.58 5.55
N PRO A 65 14.27 -27.29 4.99
CA PRO A 65 12.89 -26.93 5.22
C PRO A 65 12.54 -27.03 6.73
N LEU A 66 11.65 -26.14 7.19
CA LEU A 66 11.02 -26.27 8.50
C LEU A 66 9.91 -27.32 8.40
N GLY A 67 9.76 -28.12 9.43
CA GLY A 67 8.80 -29.23 9.44
C GLY A 67 8.20 -29.52 10.80
N LYS A 68 7.64 -30.71 10.95
CA LYS A 68 6.99 -31.16 12.17
C LYS A 68 7.89 -31.13 13.41
N LYS A 69 9.22 -31.31 13.23
CA LYS A 69 10.19 -31.33 14.33
C LYS A 69 10.30 -29.95 14.98
N GLU A 70 10.43 -28.91 14.16
CA GLU A 70 10.51 -27.53 14.63
C GLU A 70 9.17 -27.07 15.19
N LEU A 71 8.04 -27.44 14.56
CA LEU A 71 6.70 -27.19 15.08
C LEU A 71 6.52 -27.76 16.47
N ALA A 72 6.77 -29.06 16.66
CA ALA A 72 6.62 -29.73 17.94
C ALA A 72 7.53 -29.13 19.04
N ALA A 73 8.74 -28.70 18.67
CA ALA A 73 9.65 -28.05 19.60
C ALA A 73 9.10 -26.70 20.10
N ILE A 74 8.57 -25.88 19.18
CA ILE A 74 7.96 -24.60 19.56
C ILE A 74 6.72 -24.82 20.44
N GLU A 75 5.84 -25.77 20.06
CA GLU A 75 4.61 -26.09 20.81
C GLU A 75 4.89 -26.58 22.25
N HIS A 76 5.97 -27.35 22.42
CA HIS A 76 6.27 -27.96 23.75
C HIS A 76 7.20 -27.11 24.61
N GLU A 77 8.08 -26.32 24.05
CA GLU A 77 9.16 -25.66 24.77
C GLU A 77 8.95 -24.14 24.94
N SER A 78 8.13 -23.51 24.10
CA SER A 78 7.90 -22.08 24.26
C SER A 78 6.94 -21.77 25.39
N MET A 79 7.36 -20.88 26.27
CA MET A 79 6.55 -20.41 27.41
C MET A 79 5.80 -19.12 27.10
N LEU A 80 6.26 -18.37 26.09
CA LEU A 80 5.69 -17.07 25.71
C LEU A 80 4.69 -17.19 24.56
N ALA A 81 4.66 -18.31 23.84
CA ALA A 81 3.70 -18.56 22.78
C ALA A 81 2.30 -18.83 23.34
N LYS A 82 1.31 -18.04 22.92
CA LYS A 82 -0.11 -18.28 23.22
C LYS A 82 -0.74 -19.29 22.25
N TRP A 83 -0.43 -19.10 20.97
CA TRP A 83 -0.93 -19.95 19.88
C TRP A 83 0.20 -20.23 18.90
N VAL A 84 0.24 -21.46 18.41
CA VAL A 84 1.22 -21.90 17.39
C VAL A 84 0.44 -22.53 16.24
N ASP A 85 0.65 -22.05 15.02
CA ASP A 85 -0.08 -22.51 13.86
C ASP A 85 0.87 -22.79 12.68
N PRO A 86 0.94 -24.04 12.18
CA PRO A 86 1.71 -24.39 11.00
C PRO A 86 0.97 -23.93 9.73
N GLN A 87 1.66 -23.33 8.79
CA GLN A 87 1.12 -22.90 7.50
C GLN A 87 1.97 -23.42 6.35
N ILE A 88 1.33 -24.04 5.38
CA ILE A 88 1.98 -24.56 4.16
C ILE A 88 1.13 -24.13 2.98
N HIS A 89 1.76 -23.56 1.97
CA HIS A 89 1.06 -23.01 0.81
C HIS A 89 1.38 -23.79 -0.46
N SER A 90 0.39 -23.90 -1.32
CA SER A 90 0.51 -24.40 -2.69
C SER A 90 -0.58 -23.77 -3.55
N HIS A 91 -0.39 -23.80 -4.85
CA HIS A 91 -1.41 -23.38 -5.82
C HIS A 91 -1.86 -24.59 -6.62
N THR A 92 -3.18 -24.71 -6.80
CA THR A 92 -3.78 -25.81 -7.57
C THR A 92 -5.12 -25.37 -8.14
N SER A 93 -5.71 -26.23 -8.98
CA SER A 93 -7.11 -26.05 -9.36
C SER A 93 -8.05 -26.60 -8.29
N VAL A 94 -9.20 -25.94 -8.14
CA VAL A 94 -10.29 -26.32 -7.25
C VAL A 94 -11.54 -26.47 -8.07
N ALA A 95 -12.19 -27.61 -7.98
CA ALA A 95 -13.44 -27.89 -8.71
C ALA A 95 -14.63 -28.08 -7.74
N GLY A 96 -15.78 -27.56 -8.12
CA GLY A 96 -17.03 -27.72 -7.35
C GLY A 96 -18.22 -27.25 -8.18
N ASN A 97 -19.38 -27.87 -7.96
CA ASN A 97 -20.62 -27.50 -8.65
C ASN A 97 -20.50 -27.43 -10.19
N GLY A 98 -19.71 -28.34 -10.78
CA GLY A 98 -19.48 -28.38 -12.24
C GLY A 98 -18.58 -27.27 -12.79
N LYS A 99 -17.93 -26.48 -11.93
CA LYS A 99 -16.96 -25.44 -12.28
C LYS A 99 -15.58 -25.79 -11.78
N GLU A 100 -14.56 -25.26 -12.46
CA GLU A 100 -13.15 -25.40 -12.05
C GLU A 100 -12.51 -24.00 -12.03
N LEU A 101 -11.81 -23.72 -10.94
CA LEU A 101 -11.02 -22.52 -10.75
C LEU A 101 -9.55 -22.90 -10.77
N GLY A 102 -8.78 -22.32 -11.70
CA GLY A 102 -7.34 -22.49 -11.75
C GLY A 102 -6.60 -21.54 -10.80
N ASN A 103 -5.38 -21.93 -10.40
CA ASN A 103 -4.47 -21.08 -9.62
C ASN A 103 -5.05 -20.58 -8.29
N VAL A 104 -5.79 -21.44 -7.59
CA VAL A 104 -6.30 -21.14 -6.23
C VAL A 104 -5.20 -21.47 -5.22
N GLU A 105 -4.96 -20.59 -4.28
CA GLU A 105 -4.06 -20.84 -3.16
C GLU A 105 -4.68 -21.84 -2.19
N VAL A 106 -3.97 -22.94 -1.91
CA VAL A 106 -4.37 -23.90 -0.90
C VAL A 106 -3.43 -23.79 0.29
N THR A 107 -3.98 -23.46 1.44
CA THR A 107 -3.25 -23.33 2.70
C THR A 107 -3.55 -24.50 3.60
N GLY A 108 -2.51 -25.31 3.88
CA GLY A 108 -2.56 -26.33 4.93
C GLY A 108 -2.21 -25.73 6.28
N THR A 109 -3.13 -25.81 7.27
CA THR A 109 -2.96 -25.12 8.55
C THR A 109 -3.48 -25.93 9.72
N GLY A 110 -3.25 -25.44 10.93
CA GLY A 110 -3.82 -25.94 12.19
C GLY A 110 -5.20 -25.33 12.49
N ALA A 111 -5.72 -25.62 13.68
CA ALA A 111 -6.98 -25.05 14.16
C ALA A 111 -6.85 -23.59 14.63
N GLN A 112 -5.62 -23.11 14.84
CA GLN A 112 -5.33 -21.79 15.42
C GLN A 112 -5.13 -20.69 14.35
N TYR A 113 -5.39 -21.02 13.09
CA TYR A 113 -5.19 -20.12 11.95
C TYR A 113 -5.94 -18.78 12.09
N LEU A 114 -7.18 -18.81 12.57
CA LEU A 114 -7.99 -17.60 12.71
C LEU A 114 -7.32 -16.61 13.67
N GLN A 115 -6.81 -17.11 14.80
CA GLN A 115 -6.12 -16.31 15.82
C GLN A 115 -4.76 -15.81 15.29
N ALA A 116 -4.02 -16.67 14.59
CA ALA A 116 -2.71 -16.36 14.07
C ALA A 116 -2.74 -15.31 12.94
N ASN A 117 -3.80 -15.31 12.15
CA ASN A 117 -3.93 -14.42 10.98
C ASN A 117 -4.99 -13.33 11.15
N GLY A 118 -5.61 -13.17 12.33
CA GLY A 118 -6.68 -12.19 12.53
C GLY A 118 -7.85 -12.38 11.57
N ALA A 119 -8.14 -13.63 11.18
CA ALA A 119 -9.19 -13.96 10.23
C ALA A 119 -10.50 -14.27 10.95
N ASN A 120 -11.62 -13.99 10.30
CA ASN A 120 -12.95 -14.29 10.78
C ASN A 120 -13.68 -15.25 9.82
N LEU A 121 -14.77 -15.84 10.29
CA LEU A 121 -15.69 -16.63 9.48
C LEU A 121 -16.90 -15.79 9.08
N GLN A 122 -17.33 -15.95 7.85
CA GLN A 122 -18.59 -15.41 7.36
C GLN A 122 -19.74 -16.42 7.59
N ALA A 123 -19.46 -17.72 7.40
CA ALA A 123 -20.45 -18.79 7.57
C ALA A 123 -19.80 -20.10 8.05
N GLY A 124 -20.56 -20.94 8.72
CA GLY A 124 -20.14 -22.26 9.16
C GLY A 124 -19.14 -22.22 10.34
N ARG A 125 -18.17 -23.13 10.32
CA ARG A 125 -17.13 -23.28 11.35
C ARG A 125 -15.73 -23.45 10.75
N PHE A 126 -14.71 -23.20 11.56
CA PHE A 126 -13.33 -23.48 11.21
C PHE A 126 -12.93 -24.93 11.46
N LEU A 127 -11.69 -25.29 11.14
CA LEU A 127 -11.10 -26.60 11.36
C LEU A 127 -11.02 -26.90 12.86
N ALA A 128 -11.41 -28.09 13.25
CA ALA A 128 -11.28 -28.59 14.61
C ALA A 128 -9.93 -29.33 14.80
N ASP A 129 -9.37 -29.33 16.01
CA ASP A 129 -8.11 -30.01 16.34
C ASP A 129 -8.13 -31.51 15.95
N GLY A 130 -9.25 -32.20 16.18
CA GLY A 130 -9.41 -33.58 15.76
C GLY A 130 -9.37 -33.77 14.22
N GLU A 131 -9.85 -32.81 13.46
CA GLU A 131 -9.80 -32.88 11.99
C GLU A 131 -8.35 -32.68 11.49
N VAL A 132 -7.61 -31.83 12.15
CA VAL A 132 -6.19 -31.63 11.90
C VAL A 132 -5.39 -32.87 12.29
N GLN A 133 -5.63 -33.41 13.48
CA GLN A 133 -4.92 -34.58 14.00
C GLN A 133 -5.14 -35.83 13.13
N PHE A 134 -6.38 -36.08 12.73
CA PHE A 134 -6.76 -37.29 11.97
C PHE A 134 -6.76 -37.07 10.43
N ALA A 135 -6.18 -35.97 9.94
CA ALA A 135 -6.06 -35.65 8.52
C ALA A 135 -7.40 -35.78 7.75
N ARG A 136 -8.46 -35.21 8.29
CA ARG A 136 -9.80 -35.25 7.67
C ARG A 136 -9.86 -34.41 6.40
N THR A 137 -10.70 -34.83 5.46
CA THR A 137 -10.91 -34.11 4.19
C THR A 137 -12.00 -33.04 4.36
N VAL A 138 -11.64 -31.98 5.09
CA VAL A 138 -12.48 -30.82 5.36
C VAL A 138 -11.78 -29.57 4.82
N ALA A 139 -12.54 -28.64 4.29
CA ALA A 139 -12.04 -27.39 3.73
C ALA A 139 -12.83 -26.19 4.22
N VAL A 140 -12.17 -25.05 4.40
CA VAL A 140 -12.79 -23.74 4.59
C VAL A 140 -12.43 -22.92 3.38
N LEU A 141 -13.44 -22.34 2.71
CA LEU A 141 -13.27 -21.59 1.48
C LEU A 141 -13.08 -20.11 1.78
N GLY A 142 -12.24 -19.45 1.00
CA GLY A 142 -12.23 -18.00 0.93
C GLY A 142 -13.48 -17.51 0.18
N ALA A 143 -13.92 -16.29 0.47
CA ALA A 143 -15.18 -15.75 -0.06
C ALA A 143 -15.24 -15.74 -1.59
N ASP A 144 -14.14 -15.38 -2.27
CA ASP A 144 -14.12 -15.36 -3.75
C ASP A 144 -14.18 -16.76 -4.37
N VAL A 145 -13.62 -17.76 -3.70
CA VAL A 145 -13.72 -19.18 -4.15
C VAL A 145 -15.16 -19.68 -4.00
N ALA A 146 -15.80 -19.36 -2.88
CA ALA A 146 -17.20 -19.73 -2.64
C ALA A 146 -18.13 -19.09 -3.69
N ASP A 147 -18.01 -17.78 -3.93
CA ASP A 147 -18.81 -17.06 -4.93
C ASP A 147 -18.63 -17.59 -6.35
N GLN A 148 -17.41 -17.94 -6.74
CA GLN A 148 -17.12 -18.41 -8.08
C GLN A 148 -17.59 -19.86 -8.33
N LEU A 149 -17.45 -20.74 -7.34
CA LEU A 149 -17.89 -22.13 -7.44
C LEU A 149 -19.40 -22.27 -7.26
N PHE A 150 -20.00 -21.49 -6.36
CA PHE A 150 -21.40 -21.57 -5.97
C PHE A 150 -22.11 -20.22 -6.17
N PRO A 151 -22.19 -19.69 -7.41
CA PRO A 151 -22.80 -18.40 -7.66
C PRO A 151 -24.28 -18.43 -7.33
N LYS A 152 -24.75 -17.40 -6.66
CA LYS A 152 -26.15 -17.22 -6.20
C LYS A 152 -26.56 -18.10 -5.01
N GLU A 153 -25.68 -18.86 -4.40
CA GLU A 153 -25.94 -19.52 -3.12
C GLU A 153 -25.47 -18.60 -1.99
N ASP A 154 -26.20 -18.55 -0.90
CA ASP A 154 -25.74 -17.89 0.31
C ASP A 154 -24.61 -18.71 0.93
N PHE A 155 -23.66 -18.08 1.62
CA PHE A 155 -22.51 -18.80 2.18
C PHE A 155 -22.90 -19.89 3.19
N GLU A 156 -24.05 -19.74 3.84
CA GLU A 156 -24.61 -20.79 4.72
C GLU A 156 -24.98 -22.06 3.92
N ASP A 157 -25.49 -21.93 2.69
CA ASP A 157 -25.85 -23.04 1.81
C ASP A 157 -24.63 -23.72 1.18
N VAL A 158 -23.50 -23.02 1.11
CA VAL A 158 -22.21 -23.57 0.64
C VAL A 158 -21.62 -24.51 1.70
N VAL A 159 -21.93 -24.33 2.98
CA VAL A 159 -21.50 -25.21 4.07
C VAL A 159 -22.10 -26.60 3.88
N GLY A 160 -21.28 -27.65 3.96
CA GLY A 160 -21.67 -29.04 3.70
C GLY A 160 -21.58 -29.46 2.22
N ARG A 161 -21.36 -28.56 1.28
CA ARG A 161 -21.07 -28.88 -0.14
C ARG A 161 -19.70 -29.60 -0.24
N LYS A 162 -19.46 -30.18 -1.40
CA LYS A 162 -18.20 -30.86 -1.69
C LYS A 162 -17.41 -30.10 -2.77
N VAL A 163 -16.11 -29.95 -2.55
CA VAL A 163 -15.14 -29.41 -3.50
C VAL A 163 -14.03 -30.41 -3.74
N GLN A 164 -13.43 -30.42 -4.92
CA GLN A 164 -12.31 -31.28 -5.29
C GLN A 164 -11.01 -30.48 -5.29
N LEU A 165 -10.01 -31.01 -4.62
CA LEU A 165 -8.66 -30.46 -4.47
C LEU A 165 -7.66 -31.58 -4.66
N GLY A 166 -6.71 -31.45 -5.59
CA GLY A 166 -5.67 -32.46 -5.80
C GLY A 166 -6.21 -33.87 -6.02
N GLY A 167 -7.34 -33.99 -6.70
CA GLY A 167 -8.00 -35.28 -7.00
C GLY A 167 -8.78 -35.90 -5.82
N ARG A 168 -8.92 -35.19 -4.70
CA ARG A 168 -9.69 -35.65 -3.52
C ARG A 168 -10.90 -34.75 -3.25
N SER A 169 -11.95 -35.35 -2.73
CA SER A 169 -13.17 -34.61 -2.32
C SER A 169 -13.06 -34.13 -0.89
N PHE A 170 -13.34 -32.86 -0.68
CA PHE A 170 -13.36 -32.19 0.64
C PHE A 170 -14.77 -31.67 0.92
N MET A 171 -15.21 -31.81 2.17
CA MET A 171 -16.46 -31.20 2.64
C MET A 171 -16.17 -29.76 3.10
N VAL A 172 -16.97 -28.82 2.65
CA VAL A 172 -16.87 -27.43 3.07
C VAL A 172 -17.42 -27.29 4.48
N ALA A 173 -16.57 -26.87 5.43
CA ALA A 173 -16.95 -26.66 6.83
C ALA A 173 -17.36 -25.21 7.11
N GLY A 174 -16.86 -24.28 6.34
CA GLY A 174 -17.16 -22.85 6.49
C GLY A 174 -16.60 -22.02 5.36
N VAL A 175 -16.92 -20.72 5.41
CA VAL A 175 -16.45 -19.70 4.48
C VAL A 175 -15.82 -18.57 5.28
N LEU A 176 -14.62 -18.13 4.89
CA LEU A 176 -13.91 -17.01 5.52
C LEU A 176 -14.59 -15.68 5.18
N GLU A 177 -14.52 -14.74 6.11
CA GLU A 177 -14.93 -13.36 5.88
C GLU A 177 -14.06 -12.73 4.78
N ARG A 178 -14.68 -11.88 3.96
CA ARG A 178 -14.00 -11.20 2.85
C ARG A 178 -12.95 -10.22 3.35
N ARG A 179 -11.70 -10.41 2.92
CA ARG A 179 -10.55 -9.53 3.20
C ARG A 179 -10.34 -8.48 2.11
N GLY A 180 -10.84 -8.74 0.91
CA GLY A 180 -10.73 -7.84 -0.23
C GLY A 180 -9.50 -8.07 -1.10
N ARG A 181 -9.01 -7.00 -1.73
CA ARG A 181 -7.91 -7.07 -2.69
C ARG A 181 -6.72 -6.25 -2.22
N PHE A 182 -5.53 -6.79 -2.41
CA PHE A 182 -4.27 -6.10 -2.23
C PHE A 182 -3.51 -6.04 -3.56
N LEU A 183 -3.18 -4.83 -4.02
CA LEU A 183 -2.52 -4.58 -5.32
C LEU A 183 -3.21 -5.33 -6.49
N GLY A 184 -4.56 -5.39 -6.45
CA GLY A 184 -5.36 -6.06 -7.47
C GLY A 184 -5.45 -7.59 -7.36
N MET A 185 -4.65 -8.21 -6.49
CA MET A 185 -4.75 -9.63 -6.17
C MET A 185 -5.78 -9.83 -5.07
N SER A 186 -6.72 -10.77 -5.27
CA SER A 186 -7.67 -11.13 -4.24
C SER A 186 -6.97 -11.89 -3.12
N MET A 187 -7.21 -11.48 -1.87
CA MET A 187 -6.80 -12.22 -0.68
C MET A 187 -7.79 -13.32 -0.30
N ASP A 188 -8.92 -13.39 -1.03
CA ASP A 188 -10.04 -14.28 -0.77
C ASP A 188 -10.06 -15.49 -1.73
N THR A 189 -9.08 -15.58 -2.66
CA THR A 189 -8.92 -16.71 -3.57
C THR A 189 -8.07 -17.81 -2.92
N THR A 190 -8.50 -18.28 -1.76
CA THR A 190 -7.80 -19.30 -0.96
C THR A 190 -8.73 -20.42 -0.53
N VAL A 191 -8.18 -21.60 -0.30
CA VAL A 191 -8.84 -22.73 0.34
C VAL A 191 -7.96 -23.24 1.47
N VAL A 192 -8.53 -23.32 2.65
CA VAL A 192 -7.85 -23.74 3.89
C VAL A 192 -8.21 -25.16 4.22
N ILE A 193 -7.21 -26.02 4.42
CA ILE A 193 -7.38 -27.44 4.78
C ILE A 193 -6.46 -27.80 5.97
N PRO A 194 -6.68 -28.91 6.68
CA PRO A 194 -5.75 -29.38 7.69
C PRO A 194 -4.34 -29.60 7.13
N TYR A 195 -3.28 -29.11 7.80
CA TYR A 195 -1.90 -29.25 7.30
C TYR A 195 -1.48 -30.71 7.15
N THR A 196 -2.00 -31.59 7.99
CA THR A 196 -1.77 -33.02 7.91
C THR A 196 -2.36 -33.62 6.66
N THR A 197 -3.57 -33.20 6.27
CA THR A 197 -4.21 -33.57 5.00
C THR A 197 -3.45 -32.99 3.83
N PHE A 198 -3.02 -31.73 3.94
CA PHE A 198 -2.21 -31.07 2.90
C PHE A 198 -0.93 -31.87 2.60
N LEU A 199 -0.18 -32.28 3.64
CA LEU A 199 1.03 -33.10 3.47
C LEU A 199 0.76 -34.46 2.82
N ASN A 200 -0.41 -35.05 3.09
CA ASN A 200 -0.84 -36.31 2.47
C ASN A 200 -1.22 -36.16 0.99
N VAL A 201 -1.72 -34.98 0.58
CA VAL A 201 -2.14 -34.70 -0.81
C VAL A 201 -0.98 -34.19 -1.65
N TYR A 202 -0.19 -33.26 -1.14
CA TYR A 202 0.81 -32.51 -1.87
C TYR A 202 2.26 -32.90 -1.55
N GLY A 203 2.47 -33.85 -0.63
CA GLY A 203 3.78 -34.40 -0.27
C GLY A 203 4.38 -33.78 1.00
N ALA A 204 5.10 -34.62 1.75
CA ALA A 204 5.63 -34.30 3.09
C ALA A 204 6.90 -33.41 3.10
N LYS A 205 7.61 -33.29 1.98
CA LYS A 205 8.89 -32.55 1.90
C LYS A 205 8.69 -31.06 1.54
N ARG A 206 7.75 -30.40 2.20
CA ARG A 206 7.50 -28.97 2.01
C ARG A 206 7.92 -28.18 3.25
N SER A 207 8.44 -26.97 3.04
CA SER A 207 8.76 -26.09 4.15
C SER A 207 7.47 -25.50 4.73
N MET A 208 7.35 -25.55 6.04
CA MET A 208 6.30 -24.87 6.77
C MET A 208 6.74 -23.44 7.10
N THR A 209 5.79 -22.55 7.20
CA THR A 209 5.88 -21.32 7.99
C THR A 209 5.15 -21.58 9.29
N ILE A 210 5.75 -21.29 10.43
CA ILE A 210 5.14 -21.49 11.74
C ILE A 210 4.77 -20.10 12.26
N ALA A 211 3.48 -19.83 12.36
CA ALA A 211 2.96 -18.60 12.94
C ALA A 211 2.84 -18.79 14.47
N VAL A 212 3.52 -17.92 15.22
CA VAL A 212 3.54 -17.95 16.68
C VAL A 212 2.97 -16.65 17.21
N VAL A 213 1.84 -16.73 17.91
CA VAL A 213 1.18 -15.57 18.51
C VAL A 213 1.64 -15.44 19.96
N GLY A 214 2.09 -14.23 20.30
CA GLY A 214 2.51 -13.89 21.66
C GLY A 214 1.78 -12.69 22.24
N GLU A 215 2.23 -12.22 23.38
CA GLU A 215 1.80 -10.93 23.93
C GLU A 215 2.52 -9.79 23.21
N PRO A 216 1.80 -8.71 22.79
CA PRO A 216 2.42 -7.60 22.05
C PRO A 216 3.65 -7.01 22.75
N GLU A 217 3.59 -6.92 24.08
CA GLU A 217 4.65 -6.32 24.92
C GLU A 217 5.88 -7.22 25.05
N LYS A 218 5.73 -8.54 24.79
CA LYS A 218 6.78 -9.54 24.96
C LYS A 218 7.31 -10.11 23.64
N LEU A 219 6.93 -9.54 22.50
CA LEU A 219 7.31 -10.08 21.19
C LEU A 219 8.83 -10.20 20.99
N SER A 220 9.61 -9.25 21.51
CA SER A 220 11.07 -9.35 21.43
C SER A 220 11.62 -10.51 22.27
N GLN A 221 11.03 -10.75 23.45
CA GLN A 221 11.43 -11.88 24.30
C GLN A 221 11.02 -13.21 23.66
N LEU A 222 9.84 -13.26 23.04
CA LEU A 222 9.37 -14.42 22.29
C LEU A 222 10.31 -14.69 21.08
N GLU A 223 10.75 -13.66 20.37
CA GLU A 223 11.72 -13.80 19.28
C GLU A 223 13.04 -14.43 19.75
N ASP A 224 13.58 -13.96 20.88
CA ASP A 224 14.80 -14.51 21.49
C ASP A 224 14.59 -15.97 21.94
N GLU A 225 13.45 -16.28 22.56
CA GLU A 225 13.07 -17.63 22.95
C GLU A 225 12.99 -18.58 21.76
N LEU A 226 12.25 -18.18 20.70
CA LEU A 226 12.12 -18.95 19.46
C LEU A 226 13.47 -19.18 18.79
N THR A 227 14.32 -18.16 18.75
CA THR A 227 15.69 -18.27 18.22
C THR A 227 16.47 -19.33 19.01
N GLY A 228 16.43 -19.29 20.33
CA GLY A 228 17.10 -20.28 21.19
C GLY A 228 16.60 -21.71 20.97
N ILE A 229 15.28 -21.92 20.91
CA ILE A 229 14.65 -23.21 20.63
C ILE A 229 15.10 -23.74 19.25
N LEU A 230 14.97 -22.91 18.22
CA LEU A 230 15.26 -23.31 16.84
C LEU A 230 16.75 -23.60 16.62
N ARG A 231 17.66 -22.78 17.14
CA ARG A 231 19.10 -23.05 17.07
C ARG A 231 19.48 -24.38 17.68
N ARG A 232 18.86 -24.73 18.82
CA ARG A 232 19.06 -26.03 19.50
C ARG A 232 18.52 -27.20 18.66
N VAL A 233 17.27 -27.10 18.19
CA VAL A 233 16.60 -28.18 17.44
C VAL A 233 17.24 -28.45 16.09
N ARG A 234 17.74 -27.37 15.43
CA ARG A 234 18.41 -27.43 14.13
C ARG A 234 19.92 -27.64 14.22
N ALA A 235 20.46 -27.71 15.46
CA ALA A 235 21.89 -27.86 15.76
C ALA A 235 22.74 -26.80 15.03
N VAL A 236 22.32 -25.53 15.07
CA VAL A 236 23.07 -24.41 14.50
C VAL A 236 24.29 -24.12 15.39
N PRO A 237 25.53 -24.22 14.88
CA PRO A 237 26.72 -24.00 15.69
C PRO A 237 26.81 -22.57 16.21
N PRO A 238 27.43 -22.34 17.39
CA PRO A 238 27.74 -21.01 17.88
C PRO A 238 28.54 -20.21 16.84
N GLY A 239 28.20 -18.94 16.65
CA GLY A 239 28.87 -18.05 15.69
C GLY A 239 28.49 -18.22 14.22
N LYS A 240 27.63 -19.20 13.87
CA LYS A 240 27.05 -19.29 12.53
C LYS A 240 25.71 -18.58 12.46
N GLU A 241 25.41 -18.05 11.28
CA GLU A 241 24.12 -17.46 10.96
C GLU A 241 22.99 -18.51 11.06
N ASP A 242 21.79 -18.03 11.33
CA ASP A 242 20.63 -18.89 11.44
C ASP A 242 20.20 -19.41 10.06
N ASP A 243 19.87 -20.71 10.00
CA ASP A 243 19.36 -21.38 8.80
C ASP A 243 17.81 -21.31 8.70
N PHE A 244 17.21 -20.40 9.45
CA PHE A 244 15.81 -20.02 9.46
C PHE A 244 15.70 -18.49 9.50
N ALA A 245 14.49 -17.98 9.37
CA ALA A 245 14.20 -16.56 9.51
C ALA A 245 13.03 -16.34 10.45
N ILE A 246 13.15 -15.35 11.29
CA ILE A 246 12.07 -14.84 12.14
C ILE A 246 11.56 -13.56 11.51
N ASN A 247 10.29 -13.55 11.15
CA ASN A 247 9.65 -12.47 10.42
C ASN A 247 8.57 -11.84 11.28
N ARG A 248 8.59 -10.51 11.34
CA ARG A 248 7.58 -9.70 12.03
C ARG A 248 6.93 -8.73 11.06
N GLN A 249 5.68 -8.39 11.35
CA GLN A 249 4.94 -7.38 10.58
C GLN A 249 5.70 -6.05 10.49
N GLU A 250 6.42 -5.66 11.54
CA GLU A 250 7.22 -4.42 11.57
C GLU A 250 8.30 -4.34 10.49
N GLN A 251 8.86 -5.48 10.08
CA GLN A 251 9.87 -5.54 9.00
C GLN A 251 9.26 -5.17 7.66
N ILE A 252 8.05 -5.68 7.38
CA ILE A 252 7.29 -5.34 6.17
C ILE A 252 6.93 -3.85 6.19
N LEU A 253 6.47 -3.34 7.34
CA LEU A 253 6.16 -1.92 7.53
C LEU A 253 7.37 -1.01 7.28
N LYS A 254 8.55 -1.39 7.78
CA LYS A 254 9.79 -0.62 7.54
C LYS A 254 10.11 -0.50 6.06
N VAL A 255 10.07 -1.60 5.33
CA VAL A 255 10.35 -1.59 3.87
C VAL A 255 9.29 -0.80 3.14
N TYR A 256 8.03 -1.00 3.47
CA TYR A 256 6.93 -0.23 2.89
C TYR A 256 7.10 1.28 3.11
N ASN A 257 7.42 1.71 4.34
CA ASN A 257 7.65 3.11 4.66
C ASN A 257 8.89 3.69 3.95
N GLN A 258 9.94 2.90 3.75
CA GLN A 258 11.10 3.31 2.97
C GLN A 258 10.75 3.52 1.49
N LEU A 259 10.01 2.58 0.89
CA LEU A 259 9.56 2.68 -0.50
C LEU A 259 8.62 3.86 -0.72
N THR A 260 7.61 4.02 0.13
CA THR A 260 6.68 5.15 0.05
C THR A 260 7.36 6.47 0.33
N GLY A 261 8.32 6.51 1.27
CA GLY A 261 9.18 7.67 1.51
C GLY A 261 9.98 8.09 0.28
N ALA A 262 10.56 7.13 -0.44
CA ALA A 262 11.26 7.39 -1.70
C ALA A 262 10.30 7.93 -2.78
N LEU A 263 9.08 7.37 -2.89
CA LEU A 263 8.05 7.88 -3.82
C LEU A 263 7.63 9.32 -3.48
N TYR A 264 7.45 9.65 -2.20
CA TYR A 264 7.19 11.03 -1.79
C TYR A 264 8.37 11.94 -2.13
N GLY A 265 9.61 11.47 -1.96
CA GLY A 265 10.82 12.20 -2.37
C GLY A 265 10.81 12.54 -3.87
N VAL A 266 10.47 11.58 -4.71
CA VAL A 266 10.32 11.78 -6.17
C VAL A 266 9.18 12.78 -6.46
N ALA A 267 8.03 12.66 -5.80
CA ALA A 267 6.92 13.58 -5.99
C ALA A 267 7.31 15.03 -5.62
N ILE A 268 8.05 15.21 -4.53
CA ILE A 268 8.56 16.53 -4.12
C ILE A 268 9.56 17.06 -5.13
N ALA A 269 10.50 16.25 -5.61
CA ALA A 269 11.49 16.66 -6.61
C ALA A 269 10.83 17.10 -7.93
N VAL A 270 9.88 16.31 -8.44
CA VAL A 270 9.09 16.67 -9.62
C VAL A 270 8.28 17.94 -9.36
N GLY A 271 7.67 18.06 -8.17
CA GLY A 271 6.94 19.26 -7.75
C GLY A 271 7.82 20.52 -7.76
N LEU A 272 9.03 20.43 -7.22
CA LEU A 272 9.98 21.55 -7.22
C LEU A 272 10.41 21.97 -8.64
N ILE A 273 10.71 21.01 -9.51
CA ILE A 273 11.06 21.28 -10.90
C ILE A 273 9.90 21.99 -11.62
N THR A 274 8.69 21.46 -11.48
CA THR A 274 7.50 22.02 -12.12
C THR A 274 7.11 23.38 -11.52
N LEU A 275 7.34 23.59 -10.21
CA LEU A 275 7.18 24.87 -9.55
C LEU A 275 8.10 25.93 -10.16
N ILE A 276 9.37 25.59 -10.41
CA ILE A 276 10.33 26.50 -11.03
C ILE A 276 9.88 26.83 -12.47
N VAL A 277 9.58 25.81 -13.27
CA VAL A 277 9.20 26.00 -14.68
C VAL A 277 7.88 26.80 -14.81
N GLY A 278 6.83 26.39 -14.08
CA GLY A 278 5.55 27.09 -14.07
C GLY A 278 5.65 28.50 -13.47
N GLY A 279 6.46 28.64 -12.42
CA GLY A 279 6.70 29.91 -11.76
C GLY A 279 7.44 30.94 -12.63
N ILE A 280 8.48 30.52 -13.37
CA ILE A 280 9.14 31.38 -14.36
C ILE A 280 8.13 31.86 -15.41
N GLY A 281 7.20 30.99 -15.79
CA GLY A 281 6.10 31.38 -16.69
C GLY A 281 5.22 32.48 -16.10
N ILE A 282 4.77 32.36 -14.85
CA ILE A 282 4.00 33.42 -14.17
C ILE A 282 4.82 34.70 -14.11
N MET A 283 6.07 34.63 -13.69
CA MET A 283 6.95 35.77 -13.57
C MET A 283 7.08 36.51 -14.89
N ASN A 284 7.28 35.81 -16.01
CA ASN A 284 7.39 36.43 -17.34
C ASN A 284 6.11 37.12 -17.78
N ILE A 285 4.92 36.48 -17.56
CA ILE A 285 3.65 37.14 -17.90
C ILE A 285 3.44 38.40 -17.07
N MET A 286 3.69 38.29 -15.76
CA MET A 286 3.51 39.42 -14.86
C MET A 286 4.45 40.59 -15.21
N LEU A 287 5.69 40.29 -15.65
CA LEU A 287 6.62 41.33 -16.14
C LEU A 287 6.11 42.00 -17.40
N VAL A 288 5.60 41.24 -18.35
CA VAL A 288 4.99 41.80 -19.57
C VAL A 288 3.76 42.65 -19.20
N SER A 289 2.88 42.13 -18.31
CA SER A 289 1.69 42.88 -17.85
C SER A 289 2.07 44.19 -17.16
N VAL A 290 3.11 44.20 -16.34
CA VAL A 290 3.63 45.40 -15.68
C VAL A 290 4.14 46.40 -16.74
N HIS A 291 4.87 45.88 -17.73
CA HIS A 291 5.42 46.71 -18.83
C HIS A 291 4.30 47.35 -19.69
N GLU A 292 3.31 46.57 -20.10
CA GLU A 292 2.16 47.05 -20.88
C GLU A 292 1.30 48.08 -20.11
N ARG A 293 1.26 48.00 -18.76
CA ARG A 293 0.50 48.87 -17.86
C ARG A 293 1.37 49.93 -17.17
N THR A 294 2.61 50.16 -17.61
CA THR A 294 3.57 51.07 -16.94
C THR A 294 2.99 52.48 -16.76
N ARG A 295 2.38 53.04 -17.78
CA ARG A 295 1.74 54.36 -17.75
C ARG A 295 0.55 54.45 -16.81
N GLU A 296 -0.29 53.40 -16.74
CA GLU A 296 -1.42 53.28 -15.83
C GLU A 296 -0.95 53.25 -14.38
N ILE A 297 0.08 52.44 -14.09
CA ILE A 297 0.69 52.33 -12.76
C ILE A 297 1.28 53.68 -12.37
N GLY A 298 2.00 54.36 -13.25
CA GLY A 298 2.56 55.69 -13.05
C GLY A 298 1.48 56.70 -12.70
N LEU A 299 0.36 56.71 -13.43
CA LEU A 299 -0.79 57.61 -13.16
C LEU A 299 -1.39 57.35 -11.75
N ARG A 300 -1.64 56.11 -11.41
CA ARG A 300 -2.16 55.77 -10.07
C ARG A 300 -1.20 56.22 -8.97
N ARG A 301 0.10 56.04 -9.15
CA ARG A 301 1.14 56.49 -8.24
C ARG A 301 1.22 58.00 -8.13
N ALA A 302 1.11 58.72 -9.24
CA ALA A 302 1.06 60.19 -9.25
C ALA A 302 -0.16 60.75 -8.52
N LEU A 303 -1.32 60.05 -8.59
CA LEU A 303 -2.56 60.38 -7.85
C LEU A 303 -2.54 59.96 -6.37
N GLY A 304 -1.40 59.46 -5.83
CA GLY A 304 -1.20 59.19 -4.42
C GLY A 304 -1.42 57.73 -4.00
N ALA A 305 -1.53 56.77 -4.92
CA ALA A 305 -1.64 55.36 -4.57
C ALA A 305 -0.39 54.88 -3.81
N ARG A 306 -0.61 54.19 -2.67
CA ARG A 306 0.48 53.63 -1.87
C ARG A 306 1.15 52.45 -2.58
N LYS A 307 2.47 52.32 -2.43
CA LYS A 307 3.24 51.18 -2.98
C LYS A 307 2.61 49.81 -2.66
N ARG A 308 2.14 49.66 -1.39
CA ARG A 308 1.48 48.45 -0.90
C ARG A 308 0.20 48.11 -1.70
N THR A 309 -0.57 49.11 -2.13
CA THR A 309 -1.79 48.90 -2.91
C THR A 309 -1.47 48.31 -4.28
N ILE A 310 -0.45 48.84 -4.99
CA ILE A 310 0.01 48.32 -6.27
C ILE A 310 0.59 46.91 -6.11
N LEU A 311 1.42 46.67 -5.08
CA LEU A 311 2.00 45.37 -4.78
C LEU A 311 0.91 44.33 -4.54
N LEU A 312 -0.09 44.62 -3.69
CA LEU A 312 -1.19 43.69 -3.42
C LEU A 312 -2.04 43.41 -4.66
N GLN A 313 -2.28 44.40 -5.51
CA GLN A 313 -3.03 44.22 -6.75
C GLN A 313 -2.36 43.17 -7.65
N PHE A 314 -1.07 43.31 -7.93
CA PHE A 314 -0.33 42.37 -8.78
C PHE A 314 -0.11 40.99 -8.12
N LEU A 315 0.04 40.95 -6.78
CA LEU A 315 0.08 39.66 -6.05
C LEU A 315 -1.26 38.91 -6.15
N LEU A 316 -2.39 39.61 -6.01
CA LEU A 316 -3.70 38.99 -6.17
C LEU A 316 -3.95 38.53 -7.60
N GLU A 317 -3.46 39.28 -8.61
CA GLU A 317 -3.56 38.88 -10.01
C GLU A 317 -2.75 37.59 -10.28
N SER A 318 -1.52 37.49 -9.77
CA SER A 318 -0.70 36.28 -9.89
C SER A 318 -1.31 35.08 -9.12
N LEU A 319 -1.88 35.34 -7.94
CA LEU A 319 -2.56 34.32 -7.15
C LEU A 319 -3.83 33.82 -7.85
N ALA A 320 -4.60 34.69 -8.49
CA ALA A 320 -5.79 34.29 -9.25
C ALA A 320 -5.43 33.37 -10.42
N VAL A 321 -4.39 33.75 -11.20
CA VAL A 321 -3.91 32.93 -12.34
C VAL A 321 -3.43 31.55 -11.86
N SER A 322 -2.64 31.53 -10.77
CA SER A 322 -2.14 30.25 -10.23
C SER A 322 -3.25 29.41 -9.60
N ALA A 323 -4.24 30.02 -8.94
CA ALA A 323 -5.39 29.32 -8.36
C ALA A 323 -6.24 28.62 -9.43
N VAL A 324 -6.51 29.30 -10.56
CA VAL A 324 -7.22 28.67 -11.69
C VAL A 324 -6.41 27.50 -12.26
N GLY A 325 -5.09 27.70 -12.51
CA GLY A 325 -4.22 26.62 -12.98
C GLY A 325 -4.15 25.45 -11.99
N GLY A 326 -4.08 25.76 -10.70
CA GLY A 326 -4.07 24.77 -9.63
C GLY A 326 -5.37 23.98 -9.49
N ALA A 327 -6.51 24.66 -9.60
CA ALA A 327 -7.83 23.99 -9.58
C ALA A 327 -7.99 23.02 -10.76
N VAL A 328 -7.66 23.46 -11.97
CA VAL A 328 -7.70 22.61 -13.17
C VAL A 328 -6.67 21.47 -13.05
N GLY A 329 -5.44 21.77 -12.61
CA GLY A 329 -4.39 20.77 -12.41
C GLY A 329 -4.78 19.72 -11.36
N THR A 330 -5.40 20.14 -10.25
CA THR A 330 -5.90 19.22 -9.20
C THR A 330 -7.01 18.33 -9.75
N ALA A 331 -7.99 18.89 -10.46
CA ALA A 331 -9.07 18.11 -11.05
C ALA A 331 -8.56 17.07 -12.06
N LEU A 332 -7.63 17.49 -12.96
CA LEU A 332 -7.00 16.58 -13.91
C LEU A 332 -6.12 15.54 -13.22
N GLY A 333 -5.37 15.91 -12.17
CA GLY A 333 -4.53 15.01 -11.40
C GLY A 333 -5.33 13.90 -10.72
N LEU A 334 -6.46 14.25 -10.11
CA LEU A 334 -7.39 13.26 -9.54
C LEU A 334 -8.02 12.39 -10.63
N GLY A 335 -8.38 12.98 -11.79
CA GLY A 335 -8.88 12.23 -12.93
C GLY A 335 -7.88 11.20 -13.46
N VAL A 336 -6.60 11.59 -13.60
CA VAL A 336 -5.52 10.68 -14.00
C VAL A 336 -5.31 9.57 -12.95
N ALA A 337 -5.32 9.91 -11.66
CA ALA A 337 -5.21 8.93 -10.59
C ALA A 337 -6.36 7.90 -10.64
N GLN A 338 -7.59 8.34 -10.88
CA GLN A 338 -8.73 7.43 -11.05
C GLN A 338 -8.62 6.56 -12.31
N LEU A 339 -8.16 7.12 -13.43
CA LEU A 339 -7.90 6.35 -14.65
C LEU A 339 -6.84 5.26 -14.40
N VAL A 340 -5.77 5.59 -13.70
CA VAL A 340 -4.75 4.61 -13.31
C VAL A 340 -5.38 3.51 -12.44
N ALA A 341 -6.25 3.85 -11.50
CA ALA A 341 -6.93 2.87 -10.64
C ALA A 341 -7.90 1.96 -11.43
N LEU A 342 -8.47 2.42 -12.54
CA LEU A 342 -9.34 1.60 -13.39
C LEU A 342 -8.56 0.60 -14.26
N VAL A 343 -7.37 1.00 -14.73
CA VAL A 343 -6.56 0.22 -15.68
C VAL A 343 -5.50 -0.65 -14.96
N SER A 344 -5.11 -0.26 -13.75
CA SER A 344 -4.09 -0.95 -12.96
C SER A 344 -4.65 -1.41 -11.62
N PRO A 345 -3.99 -2.39 -10.96
CA PRO A 345 -4.37 -2.83 -9.61
C PRO A 345 -4.08 -1.78 -8.51
N LEU A 346 -3.56 -0.61 -8.88
CA LEU A 346 -3.20 0.42 -7.93
C LEU A 346 -4.45 1.16 -7.45
N ALA A 347 -4.67 1.18 -6.14
CA ALA A 347 -5.72 2.00 -5.56
C ALA A 347 -5.34 3.49 -5.68
N ALA A 348 -6.33 4.34 -5.96
CA ALA A 348 -6.17 5.78 -5.88
C ALA A 348 -7.24 6.35 -4.94
N ALA A 349 -6.83 7.25 -4.05
CA ALA A 349 -7.74 7.87 -3.12
C ALA A 349 -7.77 9.40 -3.34
N ALA A 350 -8.95 9.91 -3.71
CA ALA A 350 -9.22 11.34 -3.73
C ALA A 350 -9.46 11.84 -2.29
N THR A 351 -8.38 12.11 -1.56
CA THR A 351 -8.48 12.57 -0.18
C THR A 351 -8.55 14.10 -0.09
N PRO A 352 -9.23 14.67 0.93
CA PRO A 352 -9.22 16.11 1.16
C PRO A 352 -7.81 16.70 1.32
N SER A 353 -6.87 15.92 1.85
CA SER A 353 -5.47 16.34 1.99
C SER A 353 -4.76 16.51 0.65
N ALA A 354 -5.03 15.67 -0.36
CA ALA A 354 -4.50 15.83 -1.71
C ALA A 354 -5.01 17.12 -2.36
N ILE A 355 -6.30 17.43 -2.21
CA ILE A 355 -6.91 18.66 -2.73
C ILE A 355 -6.29 19.89 -2.03
N ALA A 356 -6.19 19.86 -0.72
CA ALA A 356 -5.57 20.94 0.05
C ALA A 356 -4.12 21.19 -0.35
N LEU A 357 -3.36 20.11 -0.61
CA LEU A 357 -1.98 20.19 -1.09
C LEU A 357 -1.90 20.84 -2.48
N GLY A 358 -2.81 20.52 -3.41
CA GLY A 358 -2.87 21.15 -4.73
C GLY A 358 -3.14 22.65 -4.66
N ILE A 359 -4.09 23.06 -3.80
CA ILE A 359 -4.41 24.47 -3.57
C ILE A 359 -3.22 25.20 -2.94
N ALA A 360 -2.62 24.61 -1.89
CA ALA A 360 -1.47 25.21 -1.20
C ALA A 360 -0.27 25.35 -2.13
N PHE A 361 -0.02 24.33 -2.95
CA PHE A 361 1.07 24.34 -3.94
C PHE A 361 0.88 25.42 -5.00
N SER A 362 -0.31 25.53 -5.59
CA SER A 362 -0.59 26.57 -6.59
C SER A 362 -0.53 27.99 -6.00
N ALA A 363 -1.02 28.18 -4.77
CA ALA A 363 -0.91 29.45 -4.08
C ALA A 363 0.56 29.85 -3.82
N ALA A 364 1.39 28.89 -3.39
CA ALA A 364 2.82 29.12 -3.19
C ALA A 364 3.51 29.55 -4.49
N VAL A 365 3.20 28.89 -5.62
CA VAL A 365 3.73 29.29 -6.94
C VAL A 365 3.36 30.73 -7.29
N GLY A 366 2.08 31.10 -7.15
CA GLY A 366 1.59 32.43 -7.44
C GLY A 366 2.23 33.50 -6.56
N LEU A 367 2.36 33.23 -5.27
CA LEU A 367 2.98 34.19 -4.33
C LEU A 367 4.50 34.35 -4.54
N LEU A 368 5.22 33.23 -4.67
CA LEU A 368 6.69 33.27 -4.81
C LEU A 368 7.11 33.95 -6.10
N PHE A 369 6.57 33.52 -7.23
CA PHE A 369 6.97 34.04 -8.54
C PHE A 369 6.25 35.33 -8.96
N GLY A 370 5.09 35.64 -8.36
CA GLY A 370 4.40 36.91 -8.51
C GLY A 370 5.00 38.04 -7.67
N SER A 371 5.72 37.73 -6.58
CA SER A 371 6.26 38.73 -5.65
C SER A 371 7.25 39.69 -6.28
N TRP A 372 8.18 39.20 -7.09
CA TRP A 372 9.20 40.03 -7.71
C TRP A 372 8.63 40.99 -8.78
N PRO A 373 7.78 40.58 -9.74
CA PRO A 373 7.12 41.53 -10.65
C PRO A 373 6.24 42.55 -9.92
N ALA A 374 5.47 42.10 -8.92
CA ALA A 374 4.63 42.97 -8.10
C ALA A 374 5.45 44.04 -7.36
N TRP A 375 6.58 43.66 -6.78
CA TRP A 375 7.52 44.57 -6.13
C TRP A 375 8.10 45.59 -7.14
N ARG A 376 8.47 45.14 -8.35
CA ARG A 376 8.97 46.00 -9.42
C ARG A 376 7.91 47.00 -9.85
N ALA A 377 6.66 46.59 -10.05
CA ALA A 377 5.53 47.47 -10.35
C ALA A 377 5.30 48.52 -9.23
N ALA A 378 5.36 48.13 -7.96
CA ALA A 378 5.17 49.02 -6.84
C ALA A 378 6.28 50.08 -6.68
N ASN A 379 7.48 49.86 -7.22
CA ASN A 379 8.63 50.74 -7.14
C ASN A 379 8.91 51.53 -8.41
N LEU A 380 8.02 51.50 -9.43
CA LEU A 380 8.12 52.33 -10.60
C LEU A 380 8.10 53.84 -10.23
N ASP A 381 9.00 54.61 -10.84
CA ASP A 381 8.99 56.06 -10.69
C ASP A 381 7.84 56.65 -11.51
N PRO A 382 6.91 57.44 -10.88
CA PRO A 382 5.78 58.05 -11.60
C PRO A 382 6.20 58.93 -12.75
N VAL A 383 7.33 59.66 -12.60
CA VAL A 383 7.80 60.60 -13.65
C VAL A 383 8.32 59.84 -14.85
N GLU A 384 9.12 58.80 -14.62
CA GLU A 384 9.62 57.96 -15.71
C GLU A 384 8.49 57.17 -16.38
N ALA A 385 7.55 56.65 -15.59
CA ALA A 385 6.41 55.85 -16.08
C ALA A 385 5.44 56.68 -16.97
N LEU A 386 5.30 57.99 -16.75
CA LEU A 386 4.46 58.87 -17.56
C LEU A 386 5.16 59.32 -18.86
N ARG A 387 6.50 59.26 -18.92
CA ARG A 387 7.30 59.56 -20.12
C ARG A 387 7.45 58.38 -21.05
N TRP A 388 6.96 57.21 -20.64
CA TRP A 388 7.02 55.98 -21.42
C TRP A 388 6.01 56.02 -22.56
N GLU A 389 6.51 55.98 -23.80
CA GLU A 389 5.71 55.85 -25.04
C GLU A 389 5.39 54.39 -25.34
#